data_59bdb7557818a93fa349a07a81307fa3
#
_entry.id   59bdb7557818a93fa349a07a81307fa3
#
_cell.length_a   1.000
_cell.length_b   1.000
_cell.length_c   1.000
_cell.angle_alpha   90.00
_cell.angle_beta   90.00
_cell.angle_gamma   90.00
#
_symmetry.space_group_name_H-M   'P 1'
#
loop_
_entity.id
_entity.type
_entity.pdbx_description
1 polymer ?
#
loop_
_entity_poly.entity_id
_entity_poly.type
_entity_poly.pdbx_seq_one_letter_code
_entity_poly.pdbx_strand_id
1 'polypeptide(L)'
;FVSYKDDKPVFVCEKGIIQEQRFMKEYSANDYNHCFYIDHGSDCLIVTEAIVDMMSIMELTEDFKRYNYLSINSVTKYQAIFEHLKNDTKIKSVLMRVDHDKAGIRLNEKVCLKLKKQFPHVRINIEYPPKEKDWNDYLVYEVNKKEKVDAYTIVF
;
A
#
# COMPACT_ATOMS: atom_id res chain seq x y z
N PHE A 1 13.31 0.94 -4.51
CA PHE A 1 12.02 1.49 -4.94
C PHE A 1 12.20 2.96 -5.29
N VAL A 2 11.74 3.37 -6.46
CA VAL A 2 11.84 4.75 -6.93
C VAL A 2 10.49 5.18 -7.47
N SER A 3 10.01 6.35 -7.06
CA SER A 3 8.79 6.95 -7.61
C SER A 3 9.16 8.24 -8.36
N TYR A 4 8.48 8.47 -9.48
CA TYR A 4 8.74 9.59 -10.37
C TYR A 4 7.55 10.53 -10.46
N LYS A 5 7.85 11.82 -10.68
CA LYS A 5 6.88 12.83 -11.05
C LYS A 5 7.52 13.70 -12.15
N ASP A 6 6.83 13.85 -13.29
CA ASP A 6 7.33 14.58 -14.44
C ASP A 6 8.75 14.12 -14.87
N ASP A 7 8.95 12.80 -14.96
CA ASP A 7 10.22 12.13 -15.28
C ASP A 7 11.39 12.39 -14.31
N LYS A 8 11.10 12.99 -13.14
CA LYS A 8 12.10 13.21 -12.11
C LYS A 8 11.85 12.28 -10.91
N PRO A 9 12.90 11.64 -10.35
CA PRO A 9 12.74 10.87 -9.13
C PRO A 9 12.39 11.80 -7.97
N VAL A 10 11.28 11.53 -7.30
CA VAL A 10 10.79 12.35 -6.18
C VAL A 10 10.77 11.58 -4.85
N PHE A 11 10.80 10.26 -4.92
CA PHE A 11 10.88 9.41 -3.74
C PHE A 11 11.77 8.20 -4.02
N VAL A 12 12.69 7.92 -3.10
CA VAL A 12 13.61 6.76 -3.16
C VAL A 12 13.64 6.07 -1.81
N CYS A 13 13.44 4.76 -1.81
CA CYS A 13 13.57 3.91 -0.64
C CYS A 13 14.37 2.65 -0.98
N GLU A 14 15.38 2.36 -0.20
CA GLU A 14 16.10 1.09 -0.20
C GLU A 14 15.58 0.22 0.94
N LYS A 15 15.33 -1.06 0.67
CA LYS A 15 14.92 -2.03 1.67
C LYS A 15 15.70 -3.32 1.48
N GLY A 16 16.34 -3.79 2.55
CA GLY A 16 17.00 -5.09 2.58
C GLY A 16 15.97 -6.21 2.49
N ILE A 17 16.20 -7.15 1.58
CA ILE A 17 15.33 -8.31 1.36
C ILE A 17 15.91 -9.59 1.98
N ILE A 18 17.17 -9.56 2.40
CA ILE A 18 17.84 -10.69 3.07
C ILE A 18 17.47 -10.64 4.56
N GLN A 19 17.04 -11.77 5.12
CA GLN A 19 16.52 -11.83 6.47
C GLN A 19 17.54 -11.39 7.54
N GLU A 20 18.80 -11.69 7.33
CA GLU A 20 19.91 -11.35 8.23
C GLU A 20 20.37 -9.88 8.10
N GLN A 21 19.94 -9.20 7.04
CA GLN A 21 20.34 -7.81 6.73
C GLN A 21 19.13 -6.93 6.44
N ARG A 22 18.14 -6.99 7.32
CA ARG A 22 16.96 -6.13 7.19
C ARG A 22 17.32 -4.69 7.50
N PHE A 23 17.15 -3.81 6.51
CA PHE A 23 17.26 -2.37 6.69
C PHE A 23 16.23 -1.66 5.83
N MET A 24 15.92 -0.44 6.21
CA MET A 24 15.17 0.49 5.38
C MET A 24 15.89 1.83 5.42
N LYS A 25 16.13 2.41 4.25
CA LYS A 25 16.76 3.70 4.10
C LYS A 25 15.92 4.59 3.17
N GLU A 26 15.55 5.73 3.68
CA GLU A 26 14.96 6.82 2.91
C GLU A 26 15.95 7.97 2.79
N TYR A 27 15.79 8.78 1.77
CA TYR A 27 16.69 9.90 1.49
C TYR A 27 16.06 11.22 1.90
N SER A 28 16.89 12.17 2.39
CA SER A 28 16.42 13.47 2.87
C SER A 28 15.78 14.33 1.78
N ALA A 29 16.09 14.05 0.51
CA ALA A 29 15.52 14.74 -0.65
C ALA A 29 14.15 14.19 -1.08
N ASN A 30 13.62 13.16 -0.40
CA ASN A 30 12.31 12.58 -0.72
C ASN A 30 11.18 13.59 -0.53
N ASP A 31 10.28 13.64 -1.51
CA ASP A 31 8.99 14.33 -1.36
C ASP A 31 8.00 13.42 -0.62
N TYR A 32 7.84 13.66 0.67
CA TYR A 32 6.90 12.91 1.51
C TYR A 32 5.43 13.26 1.26
N ASN A 33 5.14 14.27 0.46
CA ASN A 33 3.78 14.52 -0.05
C ASN A 33 3.46 13.64 -1.26
N HIS A 34 4.48 13.08 -1.91
CA HIS A 34 4.32 12.14 -3.01
C HIS A 34 4.40 10.69 -2.53
N CYS A 35 5.38 10.36 -1.68
CA CYS A 35 5.71 9.00 -1.23
C CYS A 35 5.97 8.03 -2.41
N PHE A 36 5.86 6.72 -2.17
CA PHE A 36 6.01 5.74 -3.23
C PHE A 36 4.67 5.49 -3.90
N TYR A 37 4.55 5.87 -5.16
CA TYR A 37 3.30 5.86 -5.92
C TYR A 37 3.46 5.12 -7.24
N ILE A 38 2.46 4.29 -7.59
CA ILE A 38 2.33 3.64 -8.89
C ILE A 38 1.00 4.07 -9.49
N ASP A 39 1.07 4.73 -10.65
CA ASP A 39 -0.08 5.20 -11.40
C ASP A 39 -0.44 4.23 -12.52
N HIS A 40 -1.65 3.72 -12.52
CA HIS A 40 -2.23 2.93 -13.60
C HIS A 40 -3.42 3.66 -14.27
N GLY A 41 -3.63 4.94 -13.97
CA GLY A 41 -4.76 5.73 -14.49
C GLY A 41 -6.12 5.35 -13.90
N SER A 42 -6.15 4.70 -12.75
CA SER A 42 -7.36 4.21 -12.08
C SER A 42 -8.09 5.31 -11.31
N ASP A 43 -9.40 5.16 -11.14
CA ASP A 43 -10.21 5.98 -10.24
C ASP A 43 -10.24 5.44 -8.79
N CYS A 44 -9.54 4.35 -8.52
CA CYS A 44 -9.39 3.74 -7.20
C CYS A 44 -7.93 3.74 -6.74
N LEU A 45 -7.66 4.35 -5.57
CA LEU A 45 -6.36 4.41 -4.93
C LEU A 45 -6.30 3.42 -3.77
N ILE A 46 -5.41 2.43 -3.85
CA ILE A 46 -5.05 1.57 -2.71
C ILE A 46 -3.93 2.24 -1.93
N VAL A 47 -4.11 2.35 -0.60
CA VAL A 47 -3.12 2.93 0.32
C VAL A 47 -2.62 1.86 1.26
N THR A 48 -1.30 1.73 1.37
CA THR A 48 -0.62 0.80 2.28
C THR A 48 0.34 1.53 3.21
N GLU A 49 0.70 0.89 4.32
CA GLU A 49 1.69 1.44 5.24
C GLU A 49 3.10 1.21 4.70
N ALA A 50 3.44 0.00 4.25
CA ALA A 50 4.76 -0.32 3.72
C ALA A 50 4.73 -0.69 2.23
N ILE A 51 5.87 -0.46 1.54
CA ILE A 51 6.02 -0.79 0.12
C ILE A 51 5.92 -2.31 -0.11
N VAL A 52 6.40 -3.12 0.83
CA VAL A 52 6.32 -4.58 0.71
C VAL A 52 4.88 -5.06 0.78
N ASP A 53 4.04 -4.47 1.64
CA ASP A 53 2.61 -4.78 1.69
C ASP A 53 1.92 -4.41 0.39
N MET A 54 2.29 -3.27 -0.20
CA MET A 54 1.78 -2.88 -1.52
C MET A 54 2.11 -3.94 -2.58
N MET A 55 3.37 -4.41 -2.64
CA MET A 55 3.78 -5.46 -3.58
C MET A 55 3.03 -6.76 -3.32
N SER A 56 2.83 -7.13 -2.04
CA SER A 56 2.08 -8.31 -1.65
C SER A 56 0.61 -8.22 -2.07
N ILE A 57 -0.01 -7.06 -1.93
CA ILE A 57 -1.38 -6.82 -2.41
C ILE A 57 -1.46 -6.93 -3.93
N MET A 58 -0.47 -6.41 -4.66
CA MET A 58 -0.42 -6.52 -6.11
C MET A 58 -0.34 -8.00 -6.54
N GLU A 59 0.47 -8.81 -5.86
CA GLU A 59 0.57 -10.26 -6.11
C GLU A 59 -0.72 -11.01 -5.79
N LEU A 60 -1.41 -10.62 -4.71
CA LEU A 60 -2.70 -11.21 -4.33
C LEU A 60 -3.86 -10.76 -5.20
N THR A 61 -3.68 -9.74 -6.04
CA THR A 61 -4.73 -9.14 -6.86
C THR A 61 -4.62 -9.61 -8.30
N GLU A 62 -5.62 -10.34 -8.80
CA GLU A 62 -5.63 -10.92 -10.15
C GLU A 62 -5.41 -9.87 -11.26
N ASP A 63 -6.04 -8.71 -11.14
CA ASP A 63 -5.87 -7.57 -12.07
C ASP A 63 -5.41 -6.32 -11.30
N PHE A 64 -4.14 -6.34 -10.89
CA PHE A 64 -3.56 -5.24 -10.09
C PHE A 64 -3.55 -3.90 -10.84
N LYS A 65 -3.54 -3.89 -12.17
CA LYS A 65 -3.55 -2.66 -12.97
C LYS A 65 -4.85 -1.88 -12.91
N ARG A 66 -5.90 -2.45 -12.31
CA ARG A 66 -7.17 -1.74 -12.06
C ARG A 66 -7.11 -0.71 -10.94
N TYR A 67 -5.97 -0.58 -10.25
CA TYR A 67 -5.80 0.28 -9.10
C TYR A 67 -4.55 1.15 -9.24
N ASN A 68 -4.60 2.35 -8.71
CA ASN A 68 -3.41 3.11 -8.35
C ASN A 68 -2.96 2.69 -6.97
N TYR A 69 -1.67 2.78 -6.68
CA TYR A 69 -1.11 2.34 -5.40
C TYR A 69 -0.25 3.43 -4.76
N LEU A 70 -0.44 3.65 -3.47
CA LEU A 70 0.34 4.57 -2.66
C LEU A 70 0.82 3.87 -1.40
N SER A 71 2.12 3.73 -1.24
CA SER A 71 2.70 3.37 0.06
C SER A 71 3.20 4.62 0.77
N ILE A 72 2.60 4.92 1.92
CA ILE A 72 3.00 6.08 2.73
C ILE A 72 4.29 5.84 3.53
N ASN A 73 4.74 4.58 3.61
CA ASN A 73 5.97 4.11 4.25
C ASN A 73 6.14 4.53 5.74
N SER A 74 5.10 5.04 6.35
CA SER A 74 4.89 5.32 7.78
C SER A 74 3.52 5.96 8.00
N VAL A 75 2.84 5.62 9.09
CA VAL A 75 1.56 6.24 9.49
C VAL A 75 1.62 7.76 9.66
N THR A 76 2.82 8.33 9.84
CA THR A 76 3.02 9.78 9.97
C THR A 76 2.93 10.54 8.65
N LYS A 77 3.14 9.86 7.51
CA LYS A 77 3.20 10.48 6.16
C LYS A 77 1.85 10.44 5.43
N TYR A 78 0.76 10.23 6.13
CA TYR A 78 -0.60 10.11 5.58
C TYR A 78 -1.06 11.35 4.77
N GLN A 79 -0.36 12.48 4.86
CA GLN A 79 -0.67 13.67 4.06
C GLN A 79 -0.54 13.42 2.55
N ALA A 80 0.34 12.51 2.14
CA ALA A 80 0.48 12.10 0.74
C ALA A 80 -0.85 11.68 0.09
N ILE A 81 -1.74 11.01 0.85
CA ILE A 81 -3.08 10.60 0.37
C ILE A 81 -3.84 11.83 -0.14
N PHE A 82 -3.86 12.91 0.63
CA PHE A 82 -4.60 14.12 0.30
C PHE A 82 -3.96 14.92 -0.82
N GLU A 83 -2.63 14.88 -0.92
CA GLU A 83 -1.93 15.53 -2.04
C GLU A 83 -2.20 14.81 -3.37
N HIS A 84 -2.23 13.46 -3.38
CA HIS A 84 -2.65 12.72 -4.56
C HIS A 84 -4.10 13.04 -4.96
N LEU A 85 -5.02 13.07 -4.00
CA LEU A 85 -6.43 13.41 -4.26
C LEU A 85 -6.65 14.85 -4.76
N LYS A 86 -5.80 15.80 -4.37
CA LYS A 86 -5.83 17.18 -4.91
C LYS A 86 -5.32 17.24 -6.35
N ASN A 87 -4.26 16.48 -6.62
CA ASN A 87 -3.57 16.52 -7.90
C ASN A 87 -4.26 15.66 -8.97
N ASP A 88 -4.94 14.59 -8.56
CA ASP A 88 -5.66 13.70 -9.46
C ASP A 88 -7.16 13.62 -9.09
N THR A 89 -7.96 14.45 -9.76
CA THR A 89 -9.42 14.51 -9.57
C THR A 89 -10.17 13.31 -10.16
N LYS A 90 -9.48 12.42 -10.89
CA LYS A 90 -10.08 11.17 -11.40
C LYS A 90 -10.29 10.16 -10.29
N ILE A 91 -9.53 10.23 -9.19
CA ILE A 91 -9.67 9.31 -8.06
C ILE A 91 -11.04 9.54 -7.38
N LYS A 92 -11.88 8.51 -7.38
CA LYS A 92 -13.24 8.50 -6.82
C LYS A 92 -13.35 7.64 -5.57
N SER A 93 -12.37 6.78 -5.33
CA SER A 93 -12.36 5.89 -4.18
C SER A 93 -10.95 5.69 -3.62
N VAL A 94 -10.86 5.57 -2.30
CA VAL A 94 -9.66 5.21 -1.56
C VAL A 94 -9.93 3.92 -0.81
N LEU A 95 -9.06 2.93 -0.99
CA LEU A 95 -9.08 1.67 -0.28
C LEU A 95 -7.88 1.62 0.67
N MET A 96 -8.14 1.76 1.96
CA MET A 96 -7.12 1.69 2.99
C MET A 96 -6.81 0.24 3.30
N ARG A 97 -5.60 -0.21 2.98
CA ARG A 97 -5.06 -1.54 3.25
C ARG A 97 -3.77 -1.44 4.07
N VAL A 98 -3.90 -0.83 5.24
CA VAL A 98 -2.81 -0.66 6.21
C VAL A 98 -2.83 -1.81 7.23
N ASP A 99 -1.79 -1.90 8.07
CA ASP A 99 -1.65 -2.95 9.07
C ASP A 99 -2.86 -3.03 10.01
N HIS A 100 -3.22 -4.25 10.41
CA HIS A 100 -4.28 -4.50 11.39
C HIS A 100 -3.73 -4.41 12.81
N ASP A 101 -3.23 -3.24 13.16
CA ASP A 101 -2.74 -2.94 14.51
C ASP A 101 -3.26 -1.58 15.02
N LYS A 102 -2.88 -1.23 16.24
CA LYS A 102 -3.33 0.02 16.88
C LYS A 102 -2.94 1.28 16.08
N ALA A 103 -1.80 1.27 15.39
CA ALA A 103 -1.34 2.42 14.60
C ALA A 103 -2.13 2.55 13.30
N GLY A 104 -2.32 1.45 12.57
CA GLY A 104 -3.12 1.40 11.34
C GLY A 104 -4.60 1.72 11.59
N ILE A 105 -5.19 1.22 12.69
CA ILE A 105 -6.58 1.56 13.07
C ILE A 105 -6.73 3.07 13.32
N ARG A 106 -5.83 3.68 14.10
CA ARG A 106 -5.85 5.13 14.35
C ARG A 106 -5.62 5.95 13.09
N LEU A 107 -4.75 5.46 12.20
CA LEU A 107 -4.55 6.08 10.89
C LEU A 107 -5.83 6.08 10.08
N ASN A 108 -6.53 4.94 10.00
CA ASN A 108 -7.80 4.80 9.27
C ASN A 108 -8.85 5.78 9.81
N GLU A 109 -9.04 5.86 11.13
CA GLU A 109 -9.96 6.81 11.74
C GLU A 109 -9.65 8.26 11.34
N LYS A 110 -8.37 8.65 11.44
CA LYS A 110 -7.89 9.99 11.11
C LYS A 110 -8.08 10.33 9.63
N VAL A 111 -7.76 9.40 8.74
CA VAL A 111 -7.91 9.56 7.29
C VAL A 111 -9.39 9.65 6.93
N CYS A 112 -10.25 8.77 7.48
CA CYS A 112 -11.69 8.80 7.25
C CYS A 112 -12.33 10.15 7.63
N LEU A 113 -12.01 10.66 8.82
CA LEU A 113 -12.53 11.95 9.27
C LEU A 113 -12.12 13.10 8.35
N LYS A 114 -10.85 13.11 7.94
CA LYS A 114 -10.30 14.16 7.08
C LYS A 114 -10.84 14.06 5.65
N LEU A 115 -10.97 12.85 5.09
CA LEU A 115 -11.55 12.62 3.77
C LEU A 115 -13.01 13.09 3.71
N LYS A 116 -13.84 12.71 4.67
CA LYS A 116 -15.24 13.16 4.74
C LYS A 116 -15.37 14.68 4.74
N LYS A 117 -14.43 15.39 5.38
CA LYS A 117 -14.43 16.85 5.47
C LYS A 117 -13.92 17.52 4.19
N GLN A 118 -12.83 17.03 3.60
CA GLN A 118 -12.12 17.71 2.51
C GLN A 118 -12.50 17.18 1.11
N PHE A 119 -12.88 15.90 1.02
CA PHE A 119 -13.19 15.19 -0.22
C PHE A 119 -14.49 14.37 -0.06
N PRO A 120 -15.65 15.02 0.23
CA PRO A 120 -16.90 14.31 0.51
C PRO A 120 -17.43 13.47 -0.66
N HIS A 121 -16.93 13.70 -1.87
CA HIS A 121 -17.25 12.96 -3.09
C HIS A 121 -16.40 11.69 -3.28
N VAL A 122 -15.32 11.53 -2.49
CA VAL A 122 -14.44 10.36 -2.56
C VAL A 122 -14.93 9.30 -1.56
N ARG A 123 -15.20 8.10 -2.07
CA ARG A 123 -15.57 6.95 -1.22
C ARG A 123 -14.33 6.43 -0.52
N ILE A 124 -14.49 6.02 0.74
CA ILE A 124 -13.43 5.36 1.49
C ILE A 124 -13.91 4.01 1.98
N ASN A 125 -13.09 2.98 1.76
CA ASN A 125 -13.24 1.64 2.29
C ASN A 125 -11.96 1.28 3.07
N ILE A 126 -12.12 0.42 4.07
CA ILE A 126 -11.02 -0.13 4.87
C ILE A 126 -11.07 -1.64 4.74
N GLU A 127 -9.96 -2.23 4.39
CA GLU A 127 -9.78 -3.67 4.33
C GLU A 127 -8.50 -4.05 5.07
N TYR A 128 -8.61 -5.09 5.89
CA TYR A 128 -7.48 -5.71 6.57
C TYR A 128 -7.18 -7.07 5.97
N PRO A 129 -5.96 -7.59 6.12
CA PRO A 129 -5.68 -8.96 5.71
C PRO A 129 -6.62 -9.91 6.48
N PRO A 130 -7.20 -10.94 5.81
CA PRO A 130 -8.13 -11.87 6.44
C PRO A 130 -7.54 -12.68 7.59
N LYS A 131 -6.23 -12.82 7.57
CA LYS A 131 -5.36 -13.40 8.61
C LYS A 131 -4.09 -12.59 8.67
N GLU A 132 -3.32 -12.78 9.73
CA GLU A 132 -2.07 -12.09 9.96
C GLU A 132 -2.24 -10.57 10.25
N LYS A 133 -1.15 -9.93 10.63
CA LYS A 133 -1.15 -8.52 10.99
C LYS A 133 -1.05 -7.61 9.78
N ASP A 134 -0.28 -8.02 8.78
CA ASP A 134 0.01 -7.26 7.57
C ASP A 134 -0.17 -8.09 6.30
N TRP A 135 -0.16 -7.42 5.15
CA TRP A 135 -0.44 -8.05 3.86
C TRP A 135 0.71 -8.92 3.35
N ASN A 136 1.95 -8.64 3.75
CA ASN A 136 3.08 -9.48 3.39
C ASN A 136 3.05 -10.81 4.14
N ASP A 137 2.76 -10.79 5.43
CA ASP A 137 2.60 -12.02 6.21
C ASP A 137 1.40 -12.83 5.71
N TYR A 138 0.32 -12.17 5.29
CA TYR A 138 -0.82 -12.85 4.67
C TYR A 138 -0.46 -13.49 3.31
N LEU A 139 0.30 -12.83 2.44
CA LEU A 139 0.80 -13.44 1.20
C LEU A 139 1.64 -14.68 1.50
N VAL A 140 2.59 -14.60 2.44
CA VAL A 140 3.42 -15.75 2.85
C VAL A 140 2.54 -16.90 3.36
N TYR A 141 1.51 -16.61 4.16
CA TYR A 141 0.57 -17.60 4.62
C TYR A 141 -0.16 -18.31 3.45
N GLU A 142 -0.66 -17.56 2.47
CA GLU A 142 -1.36 -18.13 1.30
C GLU A 142 -0.43 -18.97 0.40
N VAL A 143 0.82 -18.54 0.19
CA VAL A 143 1.83 -19.30 -0.57
C VAL A 143 2.13 -20.62 0.12
N ASN A 144 2.44 -20.60 1.42
CA ASN A 144 2.75 -21.80 2.20
C ASN A 144 1.55 -22.80 2.25
N LYS A 145 0.34 -22.27 2.22
CA LYS A 145 -0.88 -23.10 2.16
C LYS A 145 -1.01 -23.83 0.82
N LYS A 146 -0.74 -23.14 -0.29
CA LYS A 146 -0.75 -23.73 -1.64
C LYS A 146 0.32 -24.81 -1.77
N GLU A 147 1.55 -24.56 -1.36
CA GLU A 147 2.64 -25.53 -1.40
C GLU A 147 2.31 -26.83 -0.61
N LYS A 148 1.66 -26.70 0.54
CA LYS A 148 1.21 -27.86 1.31
C LYS A 148 0.13 -28.67 0.57
N VAL A 149 -0.82 -28.01 -0.09
CA VAL A 149 -1.87 -28.68 -0.86
C VAL A 149 -1.24 -29.42 -2.05
N ASP A 150 -0.33 -28.80 -2.78
CA ASP A 150 0.33 -29.42 -3.92
C ASP A 150 1.20 -30.62 -3.49
N ALA A 151 1.86 -30.54 -2.34
CA ALA A 151 2.62 -31.68 -1.79
C ALA A 151 1.75 -32.90 -1.43
N TYR A 152 0.48 -32.70 -1.13
CA TYR A 152 -0.48 -33.80 -0.86
C TYR A 152 -1.22 -34.28 -2.12
N THR A 153 -1.16 -33.56 -3.24
CA THR A 153 -1.86 -33.91 -4.47
C THR A 153 -1.03 -34.78 -5.42
N ILE A 154 0.25 -35.03 -5.13
CA ILE A 154 1.12 -35.94 -5.89
C ILE A 154 1.05 -37.35 -5.27
N VAL A 155 -0.11 -37.93 -5.20
CA VAL A 155 -0.26 -39.40 -5.04
C VAL A 155 -1.59 -39.79 -5.65
N PHE A 156 -1.55 -40.18 -6.96
CA PHE A 156 -2.29 -41.29 -7.56
C PHE A 156 -2.18 -41.23 -9.07
#